data_7628326ea01ff09214ab66ac486981c7
#
_entry.id   7628326ea01ff09214ab66ac486981c7
#
_cell.length_a   1.000
_cell.length_b   1.000
_cell.length_c   1.000
_cell.angle_alpha   90.00
_cell.angle_beta   90.00
_cell.angle_gamma   90.00
#
_symmetry.space_group_name_H-M   'P 1'
#
loop_
_entity.id
_entity.type
_entity.pdbx_description
1 polymer ?
#
loop_
_entity_poly.entity_id
_entity_poly.type
_entity_poly.pdbx_seq_one_letter_code
_entity_poly.pdbx_strand_id
1 'polypeptide(L)'
;ILFPSRLMDSIYKDYPISMETILQLANLSNASFHSAAIRYVEANDKECCLLILVTDYIDEEKEGLRLKQQICSKPWWRKYGNLIRRDQFFPANHNLSLVAFSGNVESIVKNTVNVKDLKFQVHTFYNNYNVFALLF
;
A
#
# COMPACT_ATOMS: atom_id res chain seq x y z
N ILE A 1 -15.07 14.01 0.25
CA ILE A 1 -14.03 14.99 -0.09
C ILE A 1 -13.59 14.76 -1.52
N LEU A 2 -13.65 15.82 -2.31
CA LEU A 2 -13.20 15.80 -3.69
C LEU A 2 -11.75 16.28 -3.76
N PHE A 3 -10.91 15.48 -4.41
CA PHE A 3 -9.53 15.87 -4.66
C PHE A 3 -9.48 16.76 -5.91
N PRO A 4 -8.83 17.94 -5.86
CA PRO A 4 -8.70 18.80 -7.03
C PRO A 4 -7.91 18.10 -8.15
N SER A 5 -8.46 18.08 -9.35
CA SER A 5 -7.82 17.43 -10.50
C SER A 5 -6.42 17.96 -10.80
N ARG A 6 -6.21 19.27 -10.64
CA ARG A 6 -4.90 19.89 -10.86
C ARG A 6 -3.85 19.37 -9.89
N LEU A 7 -4.21 19.18 -8.62
CA LEU A 7 -3.31 18.64 -7.61
C LEU A 7 -2.93 17.21 -7.96
N MET A 8 -3.89 16.40 -8.37
CA MET A 8 -3.64 15.03 -8.77
C MET A 8 -2.75 14.95 -10.00
N ASP A 9 -3.02 15.74 -11.03
CA ASP A 9 -2.22 15.78 -12.25
C ASP A 9 -0.76 16.15 -11.97
N SER A 10 -0.54 17.16 -11.13
CA SER A 10 0.79 17.60 -10.73
C SER A 10 1.53 16.48 -9.99
N ILE A 11 0.85 15.82 -9.06
CA ILE A 11 1.44 14.72 -8.27
C ILE A 11 1.85 13.56 -9.17
N TYR A 12 1.04 13.18 -10.15
CA TYR A 12 1.36 12.07 -11.04
C TYR A 12 2.48 12.38 -12.02
N LYS A 13 2.60 13.63 -12.46
CA LYS A 13 3.64 14.04 -13.41
C LYS A 13 4.99 14.29 -12.75
N ASP A 14 4.98 14.97 -11.61
CA ASP A 14 6.18 15.54 -11.02
C ASP A 14 6.81 14.68 -9.95
N TYR A 15 6.08 13.70 -9.41
CA TYR A 15 6.54 12.87 -8.31
C TYR A 15 6.51 11.39 -8.66
N PRO A 16 7.53 10.63 -8.27
CA PRO A 16 7.50 9.18 -8.41
C PRO A 16 6.46 8.57 -7.47
N ILE A 17 6.08 7.33 -7.75
CA ILE A 17 5.18 6.59 -6.87
C ILE A 17 5.86 6.42 -5.52
N SER A 18 5.19 6.85 -4.44
CA SER A 18 5.73 6.73 -3.08
C SER A 18 4.63 6.87 -2.04
N MET A 19 4.88 6.30 -0.86
CA MET A 19 3.98 6.45 0.28
C MET A 19 3.99 7.90 0.82
N GLU A 20 5.13 8.57 0.75
CA GLU A 20 5.26 9.98 1.15
C GLU A 20 4.33 10.87 0.34
N THR A 21 4.19 10.60 -0.95
CA THR A 21 3.27 11.37 -1.81
C THR A 21 1.82 11.19 -1.37
N ILE A 22 1.44 9.98 -0.96
CA ILE A 22 0.09 9.74 -0.44
C ILE A 22 -0.14 10.52 0.86
N LEU A 23 0.84 10.54 1.76
CA LEU A 23 0.74 11.30 3.01
C LEU A 23 0.60 12.80 2.74
N GLN A 24 1.38 13.34 1.80
CA GLN A 24 1.25 14.74 1.40
C GLN A 24 -0.12 15.03 0.81
N LEU A 25 -0.61 14.15 -0.04
CA LEU A 25 -1.93 14.30 -0.66
C LEU A 25 -3.03 14.34 0.41
N ALA A 26 -2.96 13.46 1.40
CA ALA A 26 -3.91 13.43 2.51
C ALA A 26 -3.89 14.74 3.29
N ASN A 27 -2.70 15.26 3.61
CA ASN A 27 -2.54 16.52 4.34
C ASN A 27 -3.05 17.72 3.55
N LEU A 28 -2.69 17.81 2.27
CA LEU A 28 -3.10 18.94 1.42
C LEU A 28 -4.60 18.95 1.14
N SER A 29 -5.21 17.78 1.07
CA SER A 29 -6.63 17.63 0.75
C SER A 29 -7.51 17.60 1.99
N ASN A 30 -6.92 17.58 3.18
CA ASN A 30 -7.62 17.39 4.45
C ASN A 30 -8.48 16.11 4.44
N ALA A 31 -8.00 15.09 3.76
CA ALA A 31 -8.66 13.80 3.63
C ALA A 31 -8.03 12.77 4.58
N SER A 32 -8.76 11.70 4.88
CA SER A 32 -8.18 10.57 5.61
C SER A 32 -7.09 9.92 4.76
N PHE A 33 -6.11 9.31 5.43
CA PHE A 33 -5.07 8.57 4.73
C PHE A 33 -5.67 7.44 3.88
N HIS A 34 -6.63 6.71 4.43
CA HIS A 34 -7.31 5.61 3.73
C HIS A 34 -7.91 6.09 2.38
N SER A 35 -8.68 7.17 2.43
CA SER A 35 -9.31 7.74 1.23
C SER A 35 -8.28 8.26 0.23
N ALA A 36 -7.25 8.94 0.72
CA ALA A 36 -6.19 9.47 -0.13
C ALA A 36 -5.41 8.36 -0.82
N ALA A 37 -5.11 7.27 -0.11
CA ALA A 37 -4.38 6.13 -0.66
C ALA A 37 -5.15 5.44 -1.78
N ILE A 38 -6.43 5.16 -1.55
CA ILE A 38 -7.29 4.53 -2.56
C ILE A 38 -7.38 5.43 -3.81
N ARG A 39 -7.65 6.71 -3.60
CA ARG A 39 -7.79 7.67 -4.71
C ARG A 39 -6.50 7.79 -5.52
N TYR A 40 -5.36 7.86 -4.82
CA TYR A 40 -4.06 7.94 -5.45
C TYR A 40 -3.81 6.79 -6.41
N VAL A 41 -4.08 5.57 -5.97
CA VAL A 41 -3.85 4.36 -6.77
C VAL A 41 -4.86 4.25 -7.90
N GLU A 42 -6.15 4.44 -7.63
CA GLU A 42 -7.20 4.32 -8.64
C GLU A 42 -7.03 5.30 -9.80
N ALA A 43 -6.58 6.51 -9.51
CA ALA A 43 -6.40 7.55 -10.53
C ALA A 43 -5.01 7.57 -11.16
N ASN A 44 -4.10 6.69 -10.73
CA ASN A 44 -2.72 6.68 -11.22
C ASN A 44 -2.64 6.09 -12.63
N ASP A 45 -1.82 6.70 -13.47
CA ASP A 45 -1.56 6.22 -14.84
C ASP A 45 -0.32 5.30 -14.92
N LYS A 46 0.33 5.06 -13.79
CA LYS A 46 1.47 4.14 -13.67
C LYS A 46 1.04 2.84 -12.99
N GLU A 47 1.84 1.79 -13.17
CA GLU A 47 1.59 0.49 -12.55
C GLU A 47 1.80 0.58 -11.04
N CYS A 48 0.75 0.48 -10.25
CA CYS A 48 0.85 0.39 -8.80
C CYS A 48 -0.35 -0.34 -8.21
N CYS A 49 -0.12 -0.92 -7.03
CA CYS A 49 -1.13 -1.69 -6.31
C CYS A 49 -1.05 -1.37 -4.82
N LEU A 50 -2.19 -1.09 -4.22
CA LEU A 50 -2.30 -0.88 -2.79
C LEU A 50 -2.92 -2.11 -2.14
N LEU A 51 -2.23 -2.65 -1.15
CA LEU A 51 -2.74 -3.72 -0.29
C LEU A 51 -3.12 -3.11 1.05
N ILE A 52 -4.33 -3.38 1.51
CA ILE A 52 -4.77 -3.02 2.86
C ILE A 52 -4.84 -4.31 3.66
N LEU A 53 -4.00 -4.38 4.72
CA LEU A 53 -3.81 -5.59 5.50
C LEU A 53 -4.15 -5.32 6.97
N VAL A 54 -4.66 -6.34 7.64
CA VAL A 54 -4.99 -6.28 9.07
C VAL A 54 -4.16 -7.29 9.83
N THR A 55 -3.88 -7.00 11.10
CA THR A 55 -3.21 -7.96 11.99
C THR A 55 -4.11 -9.16 12.20
N ASP A 56 -3.53 -10.35 12.17
CA ASP A 56 -4.25 -11.60 12.34
C ASP A 56 -3.35 -12.65 12.96
N TYR A 57 -3.96 -13.71 13.50
CA TYR A 57 -3.30 -14.81 14.14
C TYR A 57 -3.80 -16.11 13.53
N ILE A 58 -2.90 -16.97 13.05
CA ILE A 58 -3.26 -18.33 12.62
C ILE A 58 -3.44 -19.21 13.86
N ASP A 59 -2.53 -19.05 14.83
CA ASP A 59 -2.58 -19.70 16.14
C ASP A 59 -1.86 -18.83 17.17
N GLU A 60 -1.74 -19.27 18.41
CA GLU A 60 -1.11 -18.50 19.50
C GLU A 60 0.35 -18.10 19.22
N GLU A 61 1.02 -18.82 18.34
CA GLU A 61 2.44 -18.59 18.02
C GLU A 61 2.66 -17.88 16.68
N LYS A 62 1.63 -17.80 15.84
CA LYS A 62 1.76 -17.29 14.47
C LYS A 62 0.92 -16.04 14.25
N GLU A 63 1.55 -14.91 14.45
CA GLU A 63 0.95 -13.62 14.11
C GLU A 63 1.48 -13.11 12.77
N GLY A 64 0.71 -12.24 12.15
CA GLY A 64 1.08 -11.65 10.87
C GLY A 64 -0.01 -10.71 10.37
N LEU A 65 -0.06 -10.55 9.06
CA LEU A 65 -1.05 -9.72 8.38
C LEU A 65 -1.87 -10.55 7.41
N ARG A 66 -3.14 -10.22 7.31
CA ARG A 66 -4.05 -10.82 6.32
C ARG A 66 -4.54 -9.75 5.36
N LEU A 67 -4.53 -10.08 4.08
CA LEU A 67 -5.01 -9.17 3.05
C LEU A 67 -6.52 -9.00 3.17
N LYS A 68 -6.92 -7.73 3.39
CA LYS A 68 -8.33 -7.34 3.50
C LYS A 68 -8.87 -6.79 2.19
N GLN A 69 -8.08 -5.95 1.51
CA GLN A 69 -8.50 -5.27 0.30
C GLN A 69 -7.30 -5.00 -0.62
N GLN A 70 -7.51 -5.11 -1.91
CA GLN A 70 -6.51 -4.82 -2.92
C GLN A 70 -7.10 -3.82 -3.92
N ILE A 71 -6.38 -2.73 -4.15
CA ILE A 71 -6.76 -1.70 -5.11
C ILE A 71 -5.63 -1.55 -6.11
N CYS A 72 -5.91 -1.65 -7.39
CA CYS A 72 -4.92 -1.58 -8.45
C CYS A 72 -5.19 -0.40 -9.37
N SER A 73 -4.13 0.22 -9.87
CA SER A 73 -4.24 1.13 -10.99
C SER A 73 -4.66 0.37 -12.24
N LYS A 74 -5.24 1.05 -13.23
CA LYS A 74 -5.62 0.41 -14.48
C LYS A 74 -4.43 -0.26 -15.19
N PRO A 75 -3.25 0.40 -15.31
CA PRO A 75 -2.10 -0.25 -15.91
C PRO A 75 -1.64 -1.52 -15.17
N TRP A 76 -1.68 -1.52 -13.84
CA TRP A 76 -1.37 -2.71 -13.06
C TRP A 76 -2.33 -3.84 -13.35
N TRP A 77 -3.63 -3.52 -13.32
CA TRP A 77 -4.68 -4.52 -13.57
C TRP A 77 -4.55 -5.17 -14.94
N ARG A 78 -4.27 -4.37 -15.97
CA ARG A 78 -4.09 -4.88 -17.33
C ARG A 78 -2.91 -5.84 -17.44
N LYS A 79 -1.84 -5.60 -16.67
CA LYS A 79 -0.60 -6.37 -16.74
C LYS A 79 -0.60 -7.59 -15.83
N TYR A 80 -1.11 -7.44 -14.61
CA TYR A 80 -0.96 -8.46 -13.56
C TYR A 80 -2.30 -9.05 -13.08
N GLY A 81 -3.40 -8.34 -13.23
CA GLY A 81 -4.69 -8.77 -12.67
C GLY A 81 -4.62 -8.92 -11.15
N ASN A 82 -5.27 -9.96 -10.63
CA ASN A 82 -5.24 -10.31 -9.20
C ASN A 82 -3.98 -11.12 -8.88
N LEU A 83 -2.85 -10.43 -8.76
CA LEU A 83 -1.57 -11.08 -8.52
C LEU A 83 -1.49 -11.69 -7.12
N ILE A 84 -2.14 -11.08 -6.14
CA ILE A 84 -2.11 -11.52 -4.75
C ILE A 84 -3.45 -12.12 -4.40
N ARG A 85 -3.41 -13.32 -3.78
CA ARG A 85 -4.61 -14.06 -3.44
C ARG A 85 -5.41 -13.35 -2.34
N ARG A 86 -6.72 -13.32 -2.48
CA ARG A 86 -7.65 -12.83 -1.47
C ARG A 86 -7.41 -13.57 -0.15
N ASP A 87 -7.48 -12.85 0.96
CA ASP A 87 -7.27 -13.36 2.31
C ASP A 87 -5.89 -14.00 2.54
N GLN A 88 -4.91 -13.70 1.67
CA GLN A 88 -3.55 -14.22 1.85
C GLN A 88 -2.96 -13.71 3.16
N PHE A 89 -2.27 -14.63 3.87
CA PHE A 89 -1.60 -14.35 5.13
C PHE A 89 -0.11 -14.12 4.89
N PHE A 90 0.43 -13.09 5.54
CA PHE A 90 1.86 -12.77 5.54
C PHE A 90 2.38 -12.85 6.97
N PRO A 91 3.32 -13.76 7.29
CA PRO A 91 3.82 -13.87 8.67
C PRO A 91 4.53 -12.58 9.13
N ALA A 92 4.70 -12.43 10.44
CA ALA A 92 5.27 -11.22 11.05
C ALA A 92 6.66 -10.89 10.54
N ASN A 93 7.45 -11.87 10.11
CA ASN A 93 8.79 -11.65 9.56
C ASN A 93 8.82 -11.37 8.05
N HIS A 94 7.68 -11.36 7.38
CA HIS A 94 7.60 -11.01 5.98
C HIS A 94 7.87 -9.52 5.77
N ASN A 95 8.44 -9.12 4.63
CA ASN A 95 8.76 -7.72 4.35
C ASN A 95 7.55 -6.78 4.43
N LEU A 96 6.36 -7.26 4.10
CA LEU A 96 5.12 -6.48 4.22
C LEU A 96 4.71 -6.25 5.67
N SER A 97 5.15 -7.11 6.57
CA SER A 97 4.72 -7.09 7.98
C SER A 97 5.67 -6.31 8.90
N LEU A 98 6.87 -6.01 8.45
CA LEU A 98 7.91 -5.40 9.30
C LEU A 98 7.49 -4.07 9.90
N VAL A 99 6.73 -3.26 9.18
CA VAL A 99 6.27 -1.95 9.67
C VAL A 99 5.40 -2.09 10.93
N ALA A 100 4.69 -3.20 11.08
CA ALA A 100 3.80 -3.44 12.23
C ALA A 100 4.47 -4.24 13.35
N PHE A 101 5.45 -5.10 13.04
CA PHE A 101 5.97 -6.10 13.99
C PHE A 101 7.45 -5.94 14.33
N SER A 102 8.18 -5.04 13.66
CA SER A 102 9.62 -4.87 13.91
C SER A 102 9.94 -4.04 15.15
N GLY A 103 8.95 -3.44 15.79
CA GLY A 103 9.16 -2.50 16.90
C GLY A 103 9.75 -1.17 16.45
N ASN A 104 9.91 -0.96 15.18
CA ASN A 104 10.44 0.28 14.62
C ASN A 104 9.35 1.35 14.59
N VAL A 105 9.70 2.57 15.04
CA VAL A 105 8.76 3.70 15.10
C VAL A 105 8.68 4.47 13.79
N GLU A 106 9.40 4.03 12.77
CA GLU A 106 9.37 4.67 11.47
C GLU A 106 7.97 4.56 10.85
N SER A 107 7.46 5.69 10.36
CA SER A 107 6.13 5.74 9.77
C SER A 107 6.04 4.96 8.47
N ILE A 108 7.13 4.95 7.70
CA ILE A 108 7.19 4.31 6.39
C ILE A 108 8.40 3.39 6.35
N VAL A 109 8.18 2.14 5.93
CA VAL A 109 9.25 1.17 5.71
C VAL A 109 9.29 0.86 4.22
N LYS A 110 10.48 0.96 3.62
CA LYS A 110 10.71 0.72 2.19
C LYS A 110 11.51 -0.56 2.01
N ASN A 111 10.97 -1.45 1.19
CA ASN A 111 11.55 -2.76 0.93
C ASN A 111 11.30 -3.19 -0.52
N THR A 112 11.65 -4.41 -0.81
CA THR A 112 11.23 -5.11 -2.03
C THR A 112 10.45 -6.35 -1.65
N VAL A 113 9.58 -6.80 -2.54
CA VAL A 113 8.81 -8.02 -2.35
C VAL A 113 8.77 -8.81 -3.65
N ASN A 114 8.87 -10.12 -3.53
CA ASN A 114 8.73 -11.04 -4.66
C ASN A 114 7.35 -11.66 -4.63
N VAL A 115 6.62 -11.57 -5.73
CA VAL A 115 5.33 -12.19 -5.91
C VAL A 115 5.32 -12.92 -7.24
N LYS A 116 5.17 -14.26 -7.21
CA LYS A 116 5.15 -15.10 -8.43
C LYS A 116 6.34 -14.82 -9.35
N ASP A 117 7.55 -14.80 -8.77
CA ASP A 117 8.82 -14.56 -9.48
C ASP A 117 8.99 -13.14 -10.03
N LEU A 118 8.10 -12.23 -9.69
CA LEU A 118 8.19 -10.82 -10.03
C LEU A 118 8.64 -10.03 -8.79
N LYS A 119 9.55 -9.09 -8.99
CA LYS A 119 10.08 -8.25 -7.91
C LYS A 119 9.49 -6.86 -8.00
N PHE A 120 8.93 -6.40 -6.88
CA PHE A 120 8.35 -5.06 -6.78
C PHE A 120 9.01 -4.26 -5.67
N GLN A 121 9.04 -2.95 -5.85
CA GLN A 121 9.27 -2.02 -4.75
C GLN A 121 8.04 -2.02 -3.87
N VAL A 122 8.22 -1.92 -2.56
CA VAL A 122 7.11 -1.81 -1.63
C VAL A 122 7.38 -0.76 -0.57
N HIS A 123 6.43 0.16 -0.40
CA HIS A 123 6.40 1.10 0.72
C HIS A 123 5.25 0.71 1.63
N THR A 124 5.52 0.55 2.92
CA THR A 124 4.49 0.19 3.90
C THR A 124 4.31 1.29 4.94
N PHE A 125 3.08 1.47 5.38
CA PHE A 125 2.70 2.43 6.41
C PHE A 125 1.67 1.79 7.33
N TYR A 126 1.87 1.92 8.65
CA TYR A 126 0.98 1.36 9.66
C TYR A 126 0.34 2.49 10.45
N ASN A 127 -1.00 2.56 10.43
CA ASN A 127 -1.75 3.58 11.15
C ASN A 127 -2.32 3.07 12.48
N ASN A 128 -1.81 1.97 13.01
CA ASN A 128 -2.26 1.23 14.21
C ASN A 128 -3.56 0.43 14.02
N TYR A 129 -4.20 0.53 12.86
CA TYR A 129 -5.41 -0.24 12.51
C TYR A 129 -5.15 -1.14 11.31
N ASN A 130 -4.56 -0.58 10.26
CA ASN A 130 -4.26 -1.30 9.03
C ASN A 130 -2.81 -1.04 8.62
N VAL A 131 -2.24 -2.00 7.92
CA VAL A 131 -1.00 -1.80 7.17
C VAL A 131 -1.39 -1.52 5.72
N PHE A 132 -0.86 -0.43 5.19
CA PHE A 132 -1.00 -0.07 3.78
C PHE A 132 0.31 -0.39 3.08
N ALA A 133 0.26 -1.25 2.08
CA ALA A 133 1.44 -1.63 1.30
C ALA A 133 1.25 -1.18 -0.15
N LEU A 134 2.12 -0.29 -0.60
CA LEU A 134 2.11 0.24 -1.97
C LEU A 134 3.20 -0.48 -2.76
N LEU A 135 2.80 -1.28 -3.74
CA LEU A 135 3.68 -2.01 -4.64
C LEU A 135 3.78 -1.28 -5.99
N PHE A 136 5.01 -1.26 -6.54
CA PHE A 136 5.22 -0.65 -7.85
C PHE A 136 6.53 -1.10 -8.51
#